data_205859d56bfd67af99445841a62d6c19
#
_entry.id   205859d56bfd67af99445841a62d6c19
#
_cell.length_a   1.000
_cell.length_b   1.000
_cell.length_c   1.000
_cell.angle_alpha   90.00
_cell.angle_beta   90.00
_cell.angle_gamma   90.00
#
_symmetry.space_group_name_H-M   'P 1'
#
loop_
_entity.id
_entity.type
_entity.pdbx_description
1 polymer ?
#
loop_
_entity_poly.entity_id
_entity_poly.type
_entity_poly.pdbx_seq_one_letter_code
_entity_poly.pdbx_strand_id
1 'polypeptide(L)'
;DYVSGQQLCDQFGVSRTAVWKVINQLKEEGYQIEAVSHKGYRLLESPDVLSRSEIASRLKTKWAGQRLYYLDETGSTNIDAKRYAEEGEPHGTTVVAEKQTAGRGRRGKYWESPPGSAIYMTIMLKPDFAPDKASMLTLVMALSVAEAITEATGLAAGIKWPNDVVVNKKKVCGILTELNVETDYIQYVVIGVGINVNNASPEEFPEEIRETATSLKIESGIQISRASLMERVLERFEKNYDTFVTTLDLRLLTEAYSRYLLNLNAEVCVLDPKGSYTGIARGINTTGELLVEKENGETEAVYAGEVSVRGLYGYV
;
A
#
# COMPACT_ATOMS: atom_id res chain seq x y z
N ASP A 1 25.12 -9.43 -14.38
CA ASP A 1 26.29 -10.34 -14.51
C ASP A 1 25.82 -11.76 -14.77
N TYR A 2 26.72 -12.62 -15.29
CA TYR A 2 26.46 -14.05 -15.48
C TYR A 2 26.80 -14.81 -14.20
N VAL A 3 25.97 -15.79 -13.85
CA VAL A 3 26.22 -16.74 -12.76
C VAL A 3 26.37 -18.13 -13.37
N SER A 4 27.50 -18.81 -13.09
CA SER A 4 27.73 -20.15 -13.66
C SER A 4 26.80 -21.19 -13.02
N GLY A 5 26.42 -22.21 -13.79
CA GLY A 5 25.63 -23.32 -13.25
C GLY A 5 26.30 -24.02 -12.07
N GLN A 6 27.65 -24.04 -12.02
CA GLN A 6 28.40 -24.60 -10.89
C GLN A 6 28.25 -23.72 -9.64
N GLN A 7 28.36 -22.40 -9.75
CA GLN A 7 28.12 -21.47 -8.63
C GLN A 7 26.73 -21.66 -8.03
N LEU A 8 25.69 -21.82 -8.89
CA LEU A 8 24.34 -22.10 -8.41
C LEU A 8 24.25 -23.46 -7.68
N CYS A 9 24.90 -24.50 -8.20
CA CYS A 9 24.96 -25.80 -7.52
C CYS A 9 25.60 -25.68 -6.13
N ASP A 10 26.73 -24.99 -6.05
CA ASP A 10 27.49 -24.84 -4.81
C ASP A 10 26.73 -23.97 -3.80
N GLN A 11 26.10 -22.89 -4.26
CA GLN A 11 25.35 -21.97 -3.40
C GLN A 11 24.09 -22.62 -2.80
N PHE A 12 23.38 -23.42 -3.60
CA PHE A 12 22.09 -23.99 -3.18
C PHE A 12 22.19 -25.48 -2.78
N GLY A 13 23.35 -26.10 -2.86
CA GLY A 13 23.55 -27.51 -2.51
C GLY A 13 22.77 -28.48 -3.41
N VAL A 14 22.59 -28.14 -4.69
CA VAL A 14 21.77 -28.91 -5.63
C VAL A 14 22.56 -29.40 -6.85
N SER A 15 22.02 -30.37 -7.57
CA SER A 15 22.65 -30.88 -8.79
C SER A 15 22.46 -29.93 -9.97
N ARG A 16 23.36 -30.05 -10.99
CA ARG A 16 23.22 -29.30 -12.26
C ARG A 16 21.89 -29.54 -12.97
N THR A 17 21.36 -30.76 -12.88
CA THR A 17 20.07 -31.11 -13.44
C THR A 17 18.93 -30.38 -12.70
N ALA A 18 19.03 -30.22 -11.38
CA ALA A 18 18.06 -29.46 -10.61
C ALA A 18 18.10 -27.96 -10.98
N VAL A 19 19.30 -27.37 -11.08
CA VAL A 19 19.46 -25.99 -11.57
C VAL A 19 18.84 -25.82 -12.95
N TRP A 20 19.12 -26.71 -13.90
CA TRP A 20 18.58 -26.66 -15.25
C TRP A 20 17.04 -26.73 -15.27
N LYS A 21 16.44 -27.63 -14.47
CA LYS A 21 14.98 -27.72 -14.33
C LYS A 21 14.37 -26.43 -13.79
N VAL A 22 14.95 -25.85 -12.76
CA VAL A 22 14.46 -24.58 -12.19
C VAL A 22 14.59 -23.44 -13.19
N ILE A 23 15.71 -23.33 -13.91
CA ILE A 23 15.89 -22.32 -14.97
C ILE A 23 14.83 -22.45 -16.06
N ASN A 24 14.51 -23.68 -16.49
CA ASN A 24 13.47 -23.90 -17.49
C ASN A 24 12.08 -23.56 -16.96
N GLN A 25 11.77 -23.93 -15.72
CA GLN A 25 10.52 -23.55 -15.07
C GLN A 25 10.38 -22.03 -14.98
N LEU A 26 11.42 -21.30 -14.56
CA LEU A 26 11.41 -19.84 -14.54
C LEU A 26 11.17 -19.24 -15.94
N LYS A 27 11.75 -19.85 -16.99
CA LYS A 27 11.48 -19.41 -18.36
C LYS A 27 10.02 -19.64 -18.78
N GLU A 28 9.43 -20.77 -18.39
CA GLU A 28 8.01 -21.06 -18.60
C GLU A 28 7.10 -20.08 -17.84
N GLU A 29 7.54 -19.61 -16.67
CA GLU A 29 6.89 -18.57 -15.87
C GLU A 29 7.11 -17.15 -16.42
N GLY A 30 7.81 -16.99 -17.56
CA GLY A 30 7.99 -15.72 -18.27
C GLY A 30 9.27 -14.96 -17.96
N TYR A 31 10.17 -15.50 -17.12
CA TYR A 31 11.48 -14.89 -16.87
C TYR A 31 12.37 -14.99 -18.11
N GLN A 32 12.89 -13.86 -18.57
CA GLN A 32 13.83 -13.86 -19.68
C GLN A 32 15.24 -14.15 -19.15
N ILE A 33 15.65 -15.41 -19.28
CA ILE A 33 16.95 -15.89 -18.83
C ILE A 33 17.79 -16.28 -20.04
N GLU A 34 18.88 -15.54 -20.24
CA GLU A 34 19.90 -15.89 -21.22
C GLU A 34 20.82 -16.97 -20.65
N ALA A 35 21.11 -17.99 -21.47
CA ALA A 35 22.06 -19.05 -21.15
C ALA A 35 23.19 -19.03 -22.18
N VAL A 36 24.42 -18.76 -21.74
CA VAL A 36 25.59 -18.72 -22.60
C VAL A 36 26.57 -19.80 -22.19
N SER A 37 26.98 -20.63 -23.17
CA SER A 37 27.97 -21.69 -22.94
C SER A 37 29.25 -21.11 -22.32
N HIS A 38 29.77 -21.80 -21.29
CA HIS A 38 30.94 -21.41 -20.49
C HIS A 38 30.84 -20.12 -19.68
N LYS A 39 29.74 -19.36 -19.78
CA LYS A 39 29.46 -18.16 -18.93
C LYS A 39 28.43 -18.44 -17.87
N GLY A 40 27.39 -19.22 -18.19
CA GLY A 40 26.27 -19.53 -17.28
C GLY A 40 24.99 -18.81 -17.67
N TYR A 41 24.23 -18.39 -16.68
CA TYR A 41 22.91 -17.80 -16.80
C TYR A 41 22.93 -16.32 -16.43
N ARG A 42 22.14 -15.52 -17.14
CA ARG A 42 21.89 -14.12 -16.84
C ARG A 42 20.40 -13.82 -16.93
N LEU A 43 19.82 -13.30 -15.87
CA LEU A 43 18.47 -12.77 -15.91
C LEU A 43 18.48 -11.45 -16.69
N LEU A 44 17.70 -11.37 -17.75
CA LEU A 44 17.54 -10.19 -18.60
C LEU A 44 16.33 -9.38 -18.14
N GLU A 45 15.20 -10.07 -17.91
CA GLU A 45 13.93 -9.45 -17.56
C GLU A 45 13.15 -10.40 -16.64
N SER A 46 12.52 -9.82 -15.62
CA SER A 46 11.58 -10.52 -14.76
C SER A 46 10.16 -10.12 -15.14
N PRO A 47 9.23 -11.07 -15.30
CA PRO A 47 7.82 -10.73 -15.46
C PRO A 47 7.32 -10.01 -14.21
N ASP A 48 6.25 -9.23 -14.36
CA ASP A 48 5.57 -8.63 -13.21
C ASP A 48 4.67 -9.67 -12.53
N VAL A 49 5.30 -10.61 -11.83
CA VAL A 49 4.61 -11.67 -11.08
C VAL A 49 4.54 -11.28 -9.61
N LEU A 50 3.33 -11.29 -9.05
CA LEU A 50 3.13 -11.32 -7.61
C LEU A 50 3.04 -12.79 -7.18
N SER A 51 4.09 -13.29 -6.55
CA SER A 51 4.10 -14.62 -5.93
C SER A 51 4.70 -14.53 -4.54
N ARG A 52 4.41 -15.53 -3.70
CA ARG A 52 5.01 -15.59 -2.37
C ARG A 52 6.54 -15.59 -2.43
N SER A 53 7.12 -16.35 -3.34
CA SER A 53 8.58 -16.46 -3.50
C SER A 53 9.19 -15.15 -3.99
N GLU A 54 8.57 -14.48 -4.97
CA GLU A 54 9.06 -13.22 -5.52
C GLU A 54 9.04 -12.10 -4.47
N ILE A 55 7.97 -12.00 -3.69
CA ILE A 55 7.86 -11.00 -2.62
C ILE A 55 8.85 -11.33 -1.49
N ALA A 56 8.85 -12.57 -0.98
CA ALA A 56 9.68 -12.98 0.15
C ALA A 56 11.19 -12.84 -0.14
N SER A 57 11.60 -13.06 -1.39
CA SER A 57 13.02 -12.92 -1.78
C SER A 57 13.53 -11.48 -1.72
N ARG A 58 12.63 -10.49 -1.74
CA ARG A 58 12.95 -9.05 -1.74
C ARG A 58 12.88 -8.44 -0.35
N LEU A 59 12.06 -9.00 0.56
CA LEU A 59 11.80 -8.42 1.88
C LEU A 59 13.07 -8.30 2.73
N LYS A 60 13.32 -7.07 3.20
CA LYS A 60 14.40 -6.72 4.14
C LYS A 60 13.88 -6.29 5.51
N THR A 61 12.56 -6.30 5.66
CA THR A 61 11.87 -5.97 6.90
C THR A 61 12.21 -6.95 8.03
N LYS A 62 12.08 -6.52 9.27
CA LYS A 62 12.29 -7.37 10.46
C LYS A 62 11.02 -8.15 10.81
N TRP A 63 9.85 -7.51 10.62
CA TRP A 63 8.57 -8.09 11.00
C TRP A 63 7.49 -7.91 9.93
N ALA A 64 7.41 -6.78 9.23
CA ALA A 64 6.37 -6.52 8.23
C ALA A 64 6.49 -7.47 7.03
N GLY A 65 5.48 -8.30 6.79
CA GLY A 65 5.43 -9.24 5.68
C GLY A 65 6.31 -10.49 5.83
N GLN A 66 7.04 -10.69 6.95
CA GLN A 66 7.84 -11.90 7.16
C GLN A 66 6.96 -13.17 7.20
N ARG A 67 5.74 -13.05 7.69
CA ARG A 67 4.68 -14.03 7.51
C ARG A 67 3.78 -13.57 6.37
N LEU A 68 3.86 -14.24 5.21
CA LEU A 68 3.20 -13.84 3.96
C LEU A 68 2.28 -14.95 3.44
N TYR A 69 1.04 -14.59 3.17
CA TYR A 69 0.06 -15.40 2.47
C TYR A 69 -0.23 -14.78 1.10
N TYR A 70 -0.06 -15.57 0.05
CA TYR A 70 -0.41 -15.20 -1.31
C TYR A 70 -1.60 -16.03 -1.78
N LEU A 71 -2.58 -15.39 -2.37
CA LEU A 71 -3.83 -15.98 -2.87
C LEU A 71 -4.02 -15.56 -4.34
N ASP A 72 -4.28 -16.53 -5.21
CA ASP A 72 -4.61 -16.22 -6.61
C ASP A 72 -5.94 -15.46 -6.71
N GLU A 73 -6.92 -15.85 -5.89
CA GLU A 73 -8.22 -15.18 -5.80
C GLU A 73 -8.76 -15.26 -4.36
N THR A 74 -9.37 -14.18 -3.90
CA THR A 74 -10.11 -14.14 -2.64
C THR A 74 -11.31 -13.20 -2.72
N GLY A 75 -12.20 -13.27 -1.74
CA GLY A 75 -13.23 -12.26 -1.54
C GLY A 75 -12.64 -10.90 -1.21
N SER A 76 -11.78 -10.83 -0.19
CA SER A 76 -11.08 -9.62 0.24
C SER A 76 -9.92 -9.97 1.16
N THR A 77 -8.75 -9.40 0.90
CA THR A 77 -7.55 -9.58 1.73
C THR A 77 -7.75 -9.11 3.18
N ASN A 78 -8.61 -8.10 3.42
CA ASN A 78 -8.98 -7.68 4.78
C ASN A 78 -9.73 -8.79 5.53
N ILE A 79 -10.63 -9.51 4.86
CA ILE A 79 -11.38 -10.62 5.47
C ILE A 79 -10.44 -11.76 5.83
N ASP A 80 -9.54 -12.12 4.92
CA ASP A 80 -8.56 -13.18 5.19
C ASP A 80 -7.59 -12.79 6.31
N ALA A 81 -7.13 -11.54 6.32
CA ALA A 81 -6.25 -11.04 7.38
C ALA A 81 -6.93 -11.07 8.76
N LYS A 82 -8.23 -10.75 8.85
CA LYS A 82 -9.01 -10.90 10.08
C LYS A 82 -9.09 -12.35 10.53
N ARG A 83 -9.40 -13.26 9.61
CA ARG A 83 -9.43 -14.71 9.89
C ARG A 83 -8.07 -15.21 10.41
N TYR A 84 -6.96 -14.83 9.76
CA TYR A 84 -5.62 -15.20 10.21
C TYR A 84 -5.26 -14.59 11.58
N ALA A 85 -5.75 -13.39 11.88
CA ALA A 85 -5.58 -12.79 13.22
C ALA A 85 -6.28 -13.62 14.30
N GLU A 86 -7.51 -14.11 14.02
CA GLU A 86 -8.30 -14.99 14.91
C GLU A 86 -7.69 -16.39 15.02
N GLU A 87 -7.06 -16.90 13.97
CA GLU A 87 -6.28 -18.16 13.97
C GLU A 87 -4.95 -18.04 14.72
N GLY A 88 -4.57 -16.86 15.21
CA GLY A 88 -3.40 -16.65 16.05
C GLY A 88 -2.12 -16.27 15.30
N GLU A 89 -2.19 -15.96 14.02
CA GLU A 89 -1.01 -15.53 13.25
C GLU A 89 -0.33 -14.29 13.88
N PRO A 90 1.00 -14.16 13.73
CA PRO A 90 1.76 -13.12 14.41
C PRO A 90 1.54 -11.72 13.85
N HIS A 91 1.90 -10.72 14.64
CA HIS A 91 2.01 -9.30 14.21
C HIS A 91 2.84 -9.17 12.93
N GLY A 92 2.39 -8.33 12.00
CA GLY A 92 3.04 -8.12 10.70
C GLY A 92 2.69 -9.15 9.62
N THR A 93 1.82 -10.12 9.93
CA THR A 93 1.31 -11.05 8.92
C THR A 93 0.65 -10.26 7.78
N THR A 94 1.05 -10.55 6.55
CA THR A 94 0.58 -9.86 5.36
C THR A 94 -0.13 -10.84 4.42
N VAL A 95 -1.30 -10.46 3.95
CA VAL A 95 -2.09 -11.18 2.94
C VAL A 95 -2.05 -10.40 1.64
N VAL A 96 -1.75 -11.08 0.56
CA VAL A 96 -1.70 -10.53 -0.80
C VAL A 96 -2.60 -11.38 -1.70
N ALA A 97 -3.35 -10.74 -2.57
CA ALA A 97 -4.13 -11.42 -3.58
C ALA A 97 -3.85 -10.87 -4.97
N GLU A 98 -3.85 -11.76 -5.98
CA GLU A 98 -3.81 -11.34 -7.38
C GLU A 98 -5.15 -10.75 -7.81
N LYS A 99 -6.28 -11.26 -7.26
CA LYS A 99 -7.64 -10.81 -7.56
C LYS A 99 -8.50 -10.79 -6.31
N GLN A 100 -9.39 -9.79 -6.20
CA GLN A 100 -10.47 -9.78 -5.21
C GLN A 100 -11.83 -9.76 -5.88
N THR A 101 -12.76 -10.61 -5.42
CA THR A 101 -14.13 -10.67 -5.93
C THR A 101 -15.11 -9.79 -5.16
N ALA A 102 -14.71 -9.31 -3.99
CA ALA A 102 -15.51 -8.43 -3.13
C ALA A 102 -14.61 -7.39 -2.42
N GLY A 103 -13.71 -6.75 -3.20
CA GLY A 103 -12.81 -5.71 -2.71
C GLY A 103 -13.59 -4.56 -2.05
N ARG A 104 -13.09 -4.05 -0.93
CA ARG A 104 -13.79 -3.08 -0.09
C ARG A 104 -13.02 -1.76 0.03
N GLY A 105 -13.75 -0.67 -0.03
CA GLY A 105 -13.30 0.67 0.33
C GLY A 105 -14.09 1.22 1.51
N ARG A 106 -13.75 2.43 1.94
CA ARG A 106 -14.45 3.12 3.03
C ARG A 106 -15.92 3.35 2.69
N ARG A 107 -16.77 3.34 3.73
CA ARG A 107 -18.22 3.63 3.64
C ARG A 107 -18.97 2.68 2.69
N GLY A 108 -18.55 1.40 2.68
CA GLY A 108 -19.21 0.37 1.86
C GLY A 108 -18.98 0.50 0.35
N LYS A 109 -18.07 1.38 -0.09
CA LYS A 109 -17.70 1.46 -1.51
C LYS A 109 -16.97 0.18 -1.93
N TYR A 110 -17.18 -0.19 -3.18
CA TYR A 110 -16.47 -1.29 -3.82
C TYR A 110 -15.09 -0.83 -4.32
N TRP A 111 -14.09 -1.71 -4.22
CA TRP A 111 -12.78 -1.56 -4.82
C TRP A 111 -12.61 -2.62 -5.90
N GLU A 112 -12.69 -2.23 -7.15
CA GLU A 112 -12.49 -3.13 -8.29
C GLU A 112 -11.07 -3.70 -8.26
N SER A 113 -10.96 -5.03 -8.40
CA SER A 113 -9.69 -5.72 -8.16
C SER A 113 -9.42 -6.82 -9.20
N PRO A 114 -9.27 -6.45 -10.50
CA PRO A 114 -8.89 -7.39 -11.55
C PRO A 114 -7.44 -7.88 -11.35
N PRO A 115 -7.08 -9.07 -11.86
CA PRO A 115 -5.73 -9.58 -11.77
C PRO A 115 -4.76 -8.84 -12.70
N GLY A 116 -3.47 -8.92 -12.41
CA GLY A 116 -2.38 -8.56 -13.32
C GLY A 116 -1.89 -7.12 -13.27
N SER A 117 -2.65 -6.18 -12.69
CA SER A 117 -2.33 -4.75 -12.83
C SER A 117 -2.12 -3.99 -11.53
N ALA A 118 -2.55 -4.50 -10.40
CA ALA A 118 -2.55 -3.76 -9.14
C ALA A 118 -1.96 -4.58 -7.98
N ILE A 119 -1.74 -3.94 -6.85
CA ILE A 119 -1.41 -4.58 -5.59
C ILE A 119 -2.65 -4.54 -4.71
N TYR A 120 -3.08 -5.70 -4.22
CA TYR A 120 -4.09 -5.84 -3.19
C TYR A 120 -3.46 -6.56 -2.02
N MET A 121 -3.14 -5.82 -0.98
CA MET A 121 -2.51 -6.37 0.21
C MET A 121 -3.19 -5.87 1.48
N THR A 122 -3.10 -6.67 2.53
CA THR A 122 -3.52 -6.29 3.88
C THR A 122 -2.45 -6.72 4.87
N ILE A 123 -1.95 -5.79 5.67
CA ILE A 123 -1.09 -6.10 6.81
C ILE A 123 -1.92 -6.15 8.09
N MET A 124 -1.69 -7.17 8.88
CA MET A 124 -2.34 -7.40 10.16
C MET A 124 -1.38 -7.06 11.31
N LEU A 125 -1.85 -6.27 12.24
CA LEU A 125 -1.11 -5.80 13.41
C LEU A 125 -1.79 -6.26 14.69
N LYS A 126 -0.99 -6.56 15.70
CA LYS A 126 -1.44 -6.77 17.10
C LYS A 126 -0.70 -5.76 17.98
N PRO A 127 -1.14 -4.50 17.98
CA PRO A 127 -0.47 -3.45 18.74
C PRO A 127 -0.84 -3.52 20.23
N ASP A 128 0.10 -3.09 21.07
CA ASP A 128 -0.09 -2.94 22.51
C ASP A 128 -0.26 -1.45 22.88
N PHE A 129 -1.33 -0.83 22.36
CA PHE A 129 -1.75 0.54 22.70
C PHE A 129 -3.27 0.69 22.63
N ALA A 130 -3.79 1.78 23.20
CA ALA A 130 -5.22 2.03 23.29
C ALA A 130 -5.90 2.23 21.91
N PRO A 131 -7.19 1.84 21.76
CA PRO A 131 -7.92 1.88 20.49
C PRO A 131 -7.99 3.25 19.80
N ASP A 132 -7.95 4.34 20.57
CA ASP A 132 -7.97 5.72 20.06
C ASP A 132 -6.76 6.04 19.16
N LYS A 133 -5.65 5.29 19.27
CA LYS A 133 -4.45 5.44 18.47
C LYS A 133 -4.54 4.77 17.09
N ALA A 134 -5.44 3.80 16.93
CA ALA A 134 -5.50 2.97 15.73
C ALA A 134 -5.84 3.76 14.44
N SER A 135 -6.62 4.82 14.54
CA SER A 135 -6.99 5.66 13.39
C SER A 135 -5.78 6.30 12.70
N MET A 136 -4.73 6.63 13.46
CA MET A 136 -3.48 7.21 12.96
C MET A 136 -2.70 6.24 12.07
N LEU A 137 -2.89 4.94 12.21
CA LEU A 137 -2.23 3.94 11.35
C LEU A 137 -2.60 4.08 9.87
N THR A 138 -3.78 4.62 9.57
CA THR A 138 -4.15 4.97 8.20
C THR A 138 -3.21 6.02 7.62
N LEU A 139 -2.85 7.04 8.41
CA LEU A 139 -1.95 8.11 7.99
C LEU A 139 -0.51 7.62 7.90
N VAL A 140 -0.08 6.76 8.82
CA VAL A 140 1.24 6.11 8.78
C VAL A 140 1.38 5.29 7.49
N MET A 141 0.36 4.51 7.12
CA MET A 141 0.38 3.74 5.87
C MET A 141 0.33 4.66 4.63
N ALA A 142 -0.47 5.73 4.66
CA ALA A 142 -0.54 6.67 3.54
C ALA A 142 0.82 7.36 3.29
N LEU A 143 1.52 7.77 4.34
CA LEU A 143 2.89 8.29 4.24
C LEU A 143 3.82 7.25 3.63
N SER A 144 3.77 6.01 4.12
CA SER A 144 4.64 4.93 3.66
C SER A 144 4.44 4.59 2.18
N VAL A 145 3.17 4.57 1.72
CA VAL A 145 2.84 4.38 0.30
C VAL A 145 3.32 5.54 -0.56
N ALA A 146 3.12 6.79 -0.11
CA ALA A 146 3.55 7.97 -0.86
C ALA A 146 5.08 8.04 -1.01
N GLU A 147 5.83 7.74 0.06
CA GLU A 147 7.29 7.62 0.04
C GLU A 147 7.75 6.52 -0.92
N ALA A 148 7.15 5.31 -0.81
CA ALA A 148 7.51 4.17 -1.65
C ALA A 148 7.26 4.42 -3.14
N ILE A 149 6.11 5.04 -3.50
CA ILE A 149 5.81 5.41 -4.87
C ILE A 149 6.82 6.43 -5.40
N THR A 150 7.09 7.49 -4.63
CA THR A 150 8.05 8.53 -5.03
C THR A 150 9.44 7.94 -5.28
N GLU A 151 9.90 7.06 -4.40
CA GLU A 151 11.21 6.42 -4.53
C GLU A 151 11.30 5.40 -5.67
N ALA A 152 10.21 4.65 -5.90
CA ALA A 152 10.19 3.62 -6.93
C ALA A 152 10.06 4.20 -8.35
N THR A 153 9.38 5.34 -8.50
CA THR A 153 8.94 5.84 -9.81
C THR A 153 9.46 7.23 -10.15
N GLY A 154 9.91 8.01 -9.17
CA GLY A 154 10.22 9.43 -9.33
C GLY A 154 8.99 10.32 -9.49
N LEU A 155 7.76 9.77 -9.46
CA LEU A 155 6.53 10.54 -9.54
C LEU A 155 6.30 11.32 -8.24
N ALA A 156 5.76 12.53 -8.36
CA ALA A 156 5.33 13.32 -7.22
C ALA A 156 4.01 12.76 -6.64
N ALA A 157 4.13 11.77 -5.77
CA ALA A 157 2.99 11.25 -5.03
C ALA A 157 2.54 12.26 -3.98
N GLY A 158 1.23 12.33 -3.73
CA GLY A 158 0.66 13.16 -2.69
C GLY A 158 -0.41 12.42 -1.90
N ILE A 159 -0.64 12.85 -0.66
CA ILE A 159 -1.67 12.29 0.21
C ILE A 159 -2.88 13.21 0.19
N LYS A 160 -4.01 12.67 -0.25
CA LYS A 160 -5.32 13.26 0.02
C LYS A 160 -5.83 12.67 1.32
N TRP A 161 -5.81 13.48 2.36
CA TRP A 161 -6.24 13.08 3.69
C TRP A 161 -7.67 12.50 3.68
N PRO A 162 -7.93 11.43 4.42
CA PRO A 162 -7.00 10.73 5.33
C PRO A 162 -6.36 9.47 4.72
N ASN A 163 -6.82 8.94 3.59
CA ASN A 163 -6.61 7.54 3.22
C ASN A 163 -6.35 7.30 1.73
N ASP A 164 -6.20 8.34 0.93
CA ASP A 164 -5.95 8.19 -0.50
C ASP A 164 -4.58 8.74 -0.87
N VAL A 165 -3.83 8.00 -1.72
CA VAL A 165 -2.62 8.52 -2.35
C VAL A 165 -2.94 8.81 -3.81
N VAL A 166 -2.41 9.93 -4.30
CA VAL A 166 -2.71 10.46 -5.63
C VAL A 166 -1.41 10.84 -6.36
N VAL A 167 -1.46 10.76 -7.68
CA VAL A 167 -0.44 11.28 -8.60
C VAL A 167 -1.18 12.12 -9.64
N ASN A 168 -0.66 13.29 -9.97
CA ASN A 168 -1.30 14.22 -10.93
C ASN A 168 -2.79 14.46 -10.64
N LYS A 169 -3.14 14.61 -9.36
CA LYS A 169 -4.51 14.84 -8.85
C LYS A 169 -5.48 13.68 -9.05
N LYS A 170 -5.03 12.50 -9.48
CA LYS A 170 -5.84 11.29 -9.65
C LYS A 170 -5.42 10.21 -8.65
N LYS A 171 -6.38 9.46 -8.15
CA LYS A 171 -6.17 8.41 -7.15
C LYS A 171 -5.40 7.23 -7.73
N VAL A 172 -4.27 6.90 -7.11
CA VAL A 172 -3.50 5.69 -7.39
C VAL A 172 -3.61 4.65 -6.27
N CYS A 173 -3.91 5.09 -5.02
CA CYS A 173 -4.04 4.16 -3.90
C CYS A 173 -5.19 4.54 -2.98
N GLY A 174 -5.85 3.51 -2.43
CA GLY A 174 -6.82 3.61 -1.35
C GLY A 174 -6.44 2.72 -0.18
N ILE A 175 -6.62 3.23 1.05
CA ILE A 175 -6.29 2.54 2.29
C ILE A 175 -7.57 2.35 3.11
N LEU A 176 -7.77 1.13 3.63
CA LEU A 176 -8.89 0.78 4.49
C LEU A 176 -8.37 0.12 5.77
N THR A 177 -8.39 0.86 6.85
CA THR A 177 -8.05 0.36 8.19
C THR A 177 -9.32 -0.09 8.90
N GLU A 178 -9.33 -1.31 9.41
CA GLU A 178 -10.39 -1.87 10.24
C GLU A 178 -9.74 -2.48 11.49
N LEU A 179 -10.46 -2.41 12.61
CA LEU A 179 -9.94 -2.92 13.89
C LEU A 179 -10.97 -3.80 14.57
N ASN A 180 -10.49 -4.73 15.38
CA ASN A 180 -11.29 -5.49 16.34
C ASN A 180 -10.84 -5.12 17.75
N VAL A 181 -11.79 -4.69 18.55
CA VAL A 181 -11.57 -4.23 19.92
C VAL A 181 -12.38 -5.09 20.87
N GLU A 182 -11.76 -5.54 21.95
CA GLU A 182 -12.44 -6.21 23.04
C GLU A 182 -12.29 -5.37 24.30
N THR A 183 -13.42 -4.79 24.75
CA THR A 183 -13.51 -3.88 25.89
C THR A 183 -12.57 -2.67 25.72
N ASP A 184 -11.33 -2.74 26.21
CA ASP A 184 -10.38 -1.62 26.26
C ASP A 184 -9.06 -1.89 25.51
N TYR A 185 -8.93 -3.03 24.82
CA TYR A 185 -7.71 -3.37 24.10
C TYR A 185 -7.99 -3.79 22.66
N ILE A 186 -7.00 -3.59 21.80
CA ILE A 186 -7.06 -3.98 20.41
C ILE A 186 -6.68 -5.46 20.28
N GLN A 187 -7.57 -6.29 19.78
CA GLN A 187 -7.23 -7.66 19.41
C GLN A 187 -6.36 -7.69 18.17
N TYR A 188 -6.76 -6.93 17.15
CA TYR A 188 -5.98 -6.74 15.92
C TYR A 188 -6.44 -5.49 15.15
N VAL A 189 -5.55 -4.98 14.33
CA VAL A 189 -5.84 -4.00 13.28
C VAL A 189 -5.45 -4.61 11.94
N VAL A 190 -6.30 -4.47 10.93
CA VAL A 190 -5.97 -4.82 9.54
C VAL A 190 -5.95 -3.56 8.70
N ILE A 191 -4.90 -3.39 7.91
CA ILE A 191 -4.73 -2.23 7.03
C ILE A 191 -4.67 -2.75 5.60
N GLY A 192 -5.80 -2.64 4.90
CA GLY A 192 -5.91 -2.96 3.49
C GLY A 192 -5.38 -1.82 2.62
N VAL A 193 -4.59 -2.18 1.62
CA VAL A 193 -3.95 -1.26 0.68
C VAL A 193 -4.20 -1.75 -0.74
N GLY A 194 -4.89 -0.95 -1.54
CA GLY A 194 -5.06 -1.16 -2.97
C GLY A 194 -4.25 -0.13 -3.75
N ILE A 195 -3.32 -0.55 -4.61
CA ILE A 195 -2.49 0.35 -5.43
C ILE A 195 -2.69 0.00 -6.90
N ASN A 196 -3.15 0.94 -7.69
CA ASN A 196 -3.22 0.84 -9.16
C ASN A 196 -1.81 1.02 -9.73
N VAL A 197 -1.20 -0.04 -10.23
CA VAL A 197 0.21 -0.04 -10.64
C VAL A 197 0.34 -0.04 -12.15
N ASN A 198 -0.12 -1.09 -12.81
CA ASN A 198 0.14 -1.36 -14.23
C ASN A 198 -1.11 -1.34 -15.12
N ASN A 199 -2.22 -0.77 -14.66
CA ASN A 199 -3.34 -0.48 -15.55
C ASN A 199 -2.82 0.34 -16.74
N ALA A 200 -3.14 -0.09 -17.96
CA ALA A 200 -2.51 0.47 -19.15
C ALA A 200 -3.25 1.70 -19.69
N SER A 201 -4.54 1.82 -19.38
CA SER A 201 -5.37 2.93 -19.87
C SER A 201 -6.50 3.27 -18.89
N PRO A 202 -7.09 4.49 -18.99
CA PRO A 202 -8.25 4.89 -18.19
C PRO A 202 -9.49 4.00 -18.38
N GLU A 203 -9.61 3.35 -19.53
CA GLU A 203 -10.75 2.48 -19.86
C GLU A 203 -10.79 1.20 -19.00
N GLU A 204 -9.68 0.83 -18.39
CA GLU A 204 -9.63 -0.30 -17.44
C GLU A 204 -10.27 0.02 -16.08
N PHE A 205 -10.60 1.29 -15.82
CA PHE A 205 -11.33 1.70 -14.63
C PHE A 205 -12.83 1.80 -14.90
N PRO A 206 -13.69 1.51 -13.90
CA PRO A 206 -15.12 1.80 -13.99
C PRO A 206 -15.40 3.22 -14.44
N GLU A 207 -16.45 3.41 -15.23
CA GLU A 207 -16.79 4.70 -15.83
C GLU A 207 -16.93 5.83 -14.78
N GLU A 208 -17.48 5.51 -13.62
CA GLU A 208 -17.75 6.45 -12.53
C GLU A 208 -16.49 7.02 -11.88
N ILE A 209 -15.34 6.31 -11.99
CA ILE A 209 -14.07 6.76 -11.40
C ILE A 209 -12.98 7.05 -12.43
N ARG A 210 -13.24 6.86 -13.71
CA ARG A 210 -12.26 6.99 -14.80
C ARG A 210 -11.56 8.35 -14.83
N GLU A 211 -12.28 9.42 -14.51
CA GLU A 211 -11.73 10.76 -14.44
C GLU A 211 -10.89 11.03 -13.18
N THR A 212 -11.13 10.27 -12.10
CA THR A 212 -10.54 10.50 -10.78
C THR A 212 -9.53 9.44 -10.36
N ALA A 213 -9.46 8.32 -11.07
CA ALA A 213 -8.49 7.24 -10.85
C ALA A 213 -7.41 7.24 -11.92
N THR A 214 -6.25 6.72 -11.56
CA THR A 214 -5.13 6.47 -12.48
C THR A 214 -4.25 5.34 -11.96
N SER A 215 -3.21 4.99 -12.70
CA SER A 215 -2.19 4.03 -12.29
C SER A 215 -0.79 4.62 -12.41
N LEU A 216 0.17 4.00 -11.74
CA LEU A 216 1.57 4.42 -11.85
C LEU A 216 2.12 4.28 -13.27
N LYS A 217 1.69 3.26 -14.02
CA LYS A 217 2.07 3.06 -15.41
C LYS A 217 1.52 4.14 -16.34
N ILE A 218 0.26 4.54 -16.17
CA ILE A 218 -0.33 5.63 -16.96
C ILE A 218 0.46 6.93 -16.73
N GLU A 219 0.82 7.22 -15.47
CA GLU A 219 1.47 8.49 -15.10
C GLU A 219 2.97 8.51 -15.40
N SER A 220 3.66 7.35 -15.34
CA SER A 220 5.10 7.25 -15.60
C SER A 220 5.46 6.85 -17.03
N GLY A 221 4.53 6.22 -17.77
CA GLY A 221 4.76 5.63 -19.07
C GLY A 221 5.57 4.33 -19.07
N ILE A 222 5.94 3.79 -17.89
CA ILE A 222 6.72 2.56 -17.77
C ILE A 222 6.01 1.53 -16.90
N GLN A 223 6.32 0.25 -17.14
CA GLN A 223 5.86 -0.83 -16.29
C GLN A 223 6.63 -0.86 -14.97
N ILE A 224 5.91 -1.01 -13.86
CA ILE A 224 6.47 -1.03 -12.51
C ILE A 224 6.40 -2.46 -11.96
N SER A 225 7.47 -2.95 -11.37
CA SER A 225 7.44 -4.23 -10.66
C SER A 225 6.59 -4.12 -9.39
N ARG A 226 5.43 -4.80 -9.37
CA ARG A 226 4.51 -4.81 -8.23
C ARG A 226 5.16 -5.39 -6.98
N ALA A 227 5.95 -6.45 -7.12
CA ALA A 227 6.66 -7.07 -6.00
C ALA A 227 7.70 -6.13 -5.39
N SER A 228 8.45 -5.38 -6.22
CA SER A 228 9.43 -4.39 -5.74
C SER A 228 8.77 -3.19 -5.08
N LEU A 229 7.65 -2.71 -5.61
CA LEU A 229 6.89 -1.63 -4.99
C LEU A 229 6.31 -2.07 -3.64
N MET A 230 5.76 -3.28 -3.57
CA MET A 230 5.21 -3.82 -2.33
C MET A 230 6.29 -3.97 -1.25
N GLU A 231 7.47 -4.47 -1.60
CA GLU A 231 8.62 -4.55 -0.67
C GLU A 231 8.94 -3.17 -0.09
N ARG A 232 9.04 -2.14 -0.93
CA ARG A 232 9.30 -0.76 -0.48
C ARG A 232 8.20 -0.22 0.43
N VAL A 233 6.92 -0.50 0.11
CA VAL A 233 5.80 -0.09 0.98
C VAL A 233 5.92 -0.72 2.35
N LEU A 234 6.22 -2.03 2.43
CA LEU A 234 6.37 -2.73 3.70
C LEU A 234 7.60 -2.21 4.49
N GLU A 235 8.71 -1.94 3.82
CA GLU A 235 9.93 -1.37 4.43
C GLU A 235 9.66 0.03 5.02
N ARG A 236 8.99 0.90 4.25
CA ARG A 236 8.59 2.23 4.72
C ARG A 236 7.57 2.17 5.85
N PHE A 237 6.62 1.26 5.73
CA PHE A 237 5.61 1.08 6.76
C PHE A 237 6.23 0.60 8.08
N GLU A 238 7.09 -0.41 8.06
CA GLU A 238 7.81 -0.87 9.25
C GLU A 238 8.55 0.28 9.92
N LYS A 239 9.32 1.05 9.16
CA LYS A 239 10.08 2.20 9.69
C LYS A 239 9.16 3.27 10.29
N ASN A 240 8.10 3.66 9.60
CA ASN A 240 7.20 4.70 10.04
C ASN A 240 6.33 4.22 11.23
N TYR A 241 5.94 2.95 11.25
CA TYR A 241 5.25 2.33 12.37
C TYR A 241 6.14 2.29 13.62
N ASP A 242 7.39 1.83 13.50
CA ASP A 242 8.34 1.80 14.61
C ASP A 242 8.58 3.22 15.16
N THR A 243 8.62 4.25 14.30
CA THR A 243 8.69 5.65 14.71
C THR A 243 7.43 6.08 15.45
N PHE A 244 6.24 5.75 14.92
CA PHE A 244 4.95 6.07 15.55
C PHE A 244 4.82 5.46 16.94
N VAL A 245 5.21 4.21 17.11
CA VAL A 245 5.11 3.50 18.41
C VAL A 245 5.95 4.15 19.50
N THR A 246 7.02 4.89 19.17
CA THR A 246 7.84 5.56 20.18
C THR A 246 7.12 6.66 20.96
N THR A 247 6.14 7.32 20.34
CA THR A 247 5.39 8.44 20.93
C THR A 247 3.89 8.20 21.02
N LEU A 248 3.38 7.18 20.31
CA LEU A 248 1.95 6.87 20.13
C LEU A 248 1.14 8.06 19.60
N ASP A 249 1.81 8.94 18.85
CA ASP A 249 1.22 10.03 18.09
C ASP A 249 2.09 10.34 16.84
N LEU A 250 1.64 11.28 16.02
CA LEU A 250 2.29 11.61 14.76
C LEU A 250 3.35 12.70 14.85
N ARG A 251 3.73 13.20 16.06
CA ARG A 251 4.68 14.33 16.20
C ARG A 251 5.99 14.13 15.46
N LEU A 252 6.52 12.91 15.42
CA LEU A 252 7.75 12.59 14.72
C LEU A 252 7.58 12.37 13.21
N LEU A 253 6.35 12.23 12.74
CA LEU A 253 5.99 12.00 11.34
C LEU A 253 5.29 13.19 10.68
N THR A 254 4.83 14.19 11.46
CA THR A 254 4.04 15.32 10.96
C THR A 254 4.78 16.12 9.88
N GLU A 255 6.09 16.37 10.02
CA GLU A 255 6.86 17.08 9.02
C GLU A 255 6.95 16.30 7.70
N ALA A 256 7.27 15.00 7.77
CA ALA A 256 7.33 14.12 6.61
C ALA A 256 5.94 14.01 5.94
N TYR A 257 4.88 13.84 6.74
CA TYR A 257 3.50 13.77 6.23
C TYR A 257 3.09 15.05 5.52
N SER A 258 3.41 16.22 6.09
CA SER A 258 3.07 17.53 5.53
C SER A 258 3.68 17.78 4.16
N ARG A 259 4.85 17.20 3.86
CA ARG A 259 5.48 17.29 2.52
C ARG A 259 4.66 16.61 1.43
N TYR A 260 3.89 15.58 1.80
CA TYR A 260 3.02 14.84 0.89
C TYR A 260 1.56 15.28 0.94
N LEU A 261 1.15 16.08 1.94
CA LEU A 261 -0.25 16.46 2.15
C LEU A 261 -0.73 17.46 1.10
N LEU A 262 -1.54 17.01 0.17
CA LEU A 262 -2.08 17.85 -0.91
C LEU A 262 -3.15 18.83 -0.44
N ASN A 263 -3.82 18.54 0.65
CA ASN A 263 -4.80 19.42 1.23
C ASN A 263 -4.18 20.63 1.96
N LEU A 264 -2.86 20.67 2.15
CA LEU A 264 -2.19 21.75 2.90
C LEU A 264 -2.36 23.09 2.19
N ASN A 265 -2.94 24.09 2.89
CA ASN A 265 -3.30 25.41 2.40
C ASN A 265 -4.28 25.42 1.22
N ALA A 266 -4.99 24.30 1.01
CA ALA A 266 -6.05 24.20 0.01
C ALA A 266 -7.42 24.52 0.63
N GLU A 267 -8.30 25.10 -0.18
CA GLU A 267 -9.73 25.20 0.15
C GLU A 267 -10.37 23.80 0.09
N VAL A 268 -11.05 23.44 1.16
CA VAL A 268 -11.69 22.13 1.30
C VAL A 268 -13.14 22.27 1.73
N CYS A 269 -13.96 21.32 1.29
CA CYS A 269 -15.30 21.10 1.80
C CYS A 269 -15.29 19.91 2.75
N VAL A 270 -15.65 20.13 4.00
CA VAL A 270 -15.83 19.09 5.02
C VAL A 270 -17.27 18.62 4.95
N LEU A 271 -17.46 17.35 4.54
CA LEU A 271 -18.78 16.71 4.45
C LEU A 271 -19.06 15.98 5.76
N ASP A 272 -19.59 16.70 6.75
CA ASP A 272 -19.99 16.16 8.03
C ASP A 272 -21.49 15.81 8.03
N PRO A 273 -21.93 14.67 8.56
CA PRO A 273 -23.35 14.37 8.73
C PRO A 273 -24.15 15.40 9.52
N LYS A 274 -23.49 16.16 10.39
CA LYS A 274 -24.10 17.23 11.21
C LYS A 274 -24.23 18.57 10.48
N GLY A 275 -23.59 18.72 9.32
CA GLY A 275 -23.59 19.92 8.51
C GLY A 275 -22.27 20.13 7.80
N SER A 276 -22.33 20.24 6.48
CA SER A 276 -21.13 20.50 5.67
C SER A 276 -20.70 21.96 5.73
N TYR A 277 -19.39 22.20 5.71
CA TYR A 277 -18.81 23.54 5.68
C TYR A 277 -17.54 23.59 4.83
N THR A 278 -17.10 24.78 4.50
CA THR A 278 -15.85 25.04 3.75
C THR A 278 -14.83 25.74 4.63
N GLY A 279 -13.55 25.58 4.30
CA GLY A 279 -12.46 26.24 4.98
C GLY A 279 -11.12 25.93 4.33
N ILE A 280 -10.04 26.43 4.90
CA ILE A 280 -8.68 26.20 4.43
C ILE A 280 -8.03 25.15 5.31
N ALA A 281 -7.56 24.04 4.72
CA ALA A 281 -6.84 23.01 5.46
C ALA A 281 -5.43 23.50 5.82
N ARG A 282 -5.10 23.50 7.12
CA ARG A 282 -3.83 24.03 7.66
C ARG A 282 -2.83 22.94 8.05
N GLY A 283 -3.10 21.69 7.70
CA GLY A 283 -2.25 20.55 8.03
C GLY A 283 -2.95 19.56 8.95
N ILE A 284 -2.18 18.69 9.57
CA ILE A 284 -2.68 17.76 10.59
C ILE A 284 -2.09 18.09 11.96
N ASN A 285 -2.84 17.78 13.02
CA ASN A 285 -2.30 17.81 14.37
C ASN A 285 -1.58 16.48 14.72
N THR A 286 -1.06 16.38 15.92
CA THR A 286 -0.32 15.19 16.40
C THR A 286 -1.20 13.93 16.52
N THR A 287 -2.51 14.07 16.58
CA THR A 287 -3.47 12.97 16.61
C THR A 287 -4.02 12.61 15.21
N GLY A 288 -3.51 13.28 14.16
CA GLY A 288 -3.85 12.97 12.76
C GLY A 288 -5.14 13.60 12.27
N GLU A 289 -5.78 14.46 13.05
CA GLU A 289 -6.95 15.22 12.63
C GLU A 289 -6.53 16.33 11.67
N LEU A 290 -7.32 16.56 10.62
CA LEU A 290 -7.10 17.66 9.68
C LEU A 290 -7.56 18.97 10.32
N LEU A 291 -6.68 19.95 10.40
CA LEU A 291 -6.98 21.28 10.89
C LEU A 291 -7.59 22.11 9.78
N VAL A 292 -8.83 22.55 9.94
CA VAL A 292 -9.54 23.37 8.94
C VAL A 292 -9.90 24.71 9.56
N GLU A 293 -9.33 25.78 8.97
CA GLU A 293 -9.62 27.17 9.33
C GLU A 293 -10.86 27.65 8.56
N LYS A 294 -11.91 28.00 9.30
CA LYS A 294 -13.15 28.52 8.75
C LYS A 294 -13.04 30.01 8.41
N GLU A 295 -14.00 30.55 7.64
CA GLU A 295 -14.05 31.97 7.27
C GLU A 295 -14.02 32.95 8.47
N ASN A 296 -14.55 32.52 9.62
CA ASN A 296 -14.54 33.32 10.85
C ASN A 296 -13.19 33.30 11.59
N GLY A 297 -12.15 32.60 11.05
CA GLY A 297 -10.82 32.43 11.65
C GLY A 297 -10.74 31.34 12.72
N GLU A 298 -11.84 30.63 13.00
CA GLU A 298 -11.82 29.49 13.91
C GLU A 298 -11.21 28.26 13.22
N THR A 299 -10.33 27.56 13.92
CA THR A 299 -9.76 26.30 13.43
C THR A 299 -10.44 25.11 14.10
N GLU A 300 -11.01 24.24 13.28
CA GLU A 300 -11.63 22.98 13.70
C GLU A 300 -10.72 21.81 13.38
N ALA A 301 -10.60 20.86 14.31
CA ALA A 301 -9.90 19.60 14.13
C ALA A 301 -10.89 18.54 13.62
N VAL A 302 -10.71 18.11 12.38
CA VAL A 302 -11.61 17.18 11.68
C VAL A 302 -11.12 15.75 11.85
N TYR A 303 -11.93 14.92 12.50
CA TYR A 303 -11.63 13.50 12.69
C TYR A 303 -11.99 12.66 11.46
N ALA A 304 -11.11 11.74 11.08
CA ALA A 304 -11.23 10.94 9.84
C ALA A 304 -12.41 9.94 9.80
N GLY A 305 -13.01 9.61 10.95
CA GLY A 305 -14.01 8.54 11.06
C GLY A 305 -15.28 8.77 10.26
N GLU A 306 -15.96 9.91 10.50
CA GLU A 306 -17.29 10.17 10.00
C GLU A 306 -17.36 11.17 8.84
N VAL A 307 -16.28 11.91 8.57
CA VAL A 307 -16.26 12.97 7.58
C VAL A 307 -15.53 12.58 6.29
N SER A 308 -15.87 13.25 5.21
CA SER A 308 -15.13 13.23 3.95
C SER A 308 -14.67 14.63 3.62
N VAL A 309 -13.43 14.77 3.20
CA VAL A 309 -12.88 16.04 2.75
C VAL A 309 -12.69 15.99 1.25
N ARG A 310 -13.13 17.04 0.55
CA ARG A 310 -12.98 17.18 -0.91
C ARG A 310 -12.39 18.54 -1.21
N GLY A 311 -11.57 18.63 -2.26
CA GLY A 311 -11.20 19.89 -2.86
C GLY A 311 -12.44 20.57 -3.47
N LEU A 312 -12.50 21.90 -3.44
CA LEU A 312 -13.63 22.65 -4.03
C LEU A 312 -13.64 22.56 -5.56
N TYR A 313 -12.48 22.40 -6.19
CA TYR A 313 -12.32 22.45 -7.64
C TYR A 313 -11.84 21.13 -8.26
N GLY A 314 -12.13 20.00 -7.64
CA GLY A 314 -11.76 18.70 -8.18
C GLY A 314 -11.73 17.59 -7.14
N TYR A 315 -11.05 16.49 -7.51
CA TYR A 315 -10.89 15.34 -6.62
C TYR A 315 -10.01 15.67 -5.40
N VAL A 316 -9.02 16.52 -5.58
CA VAL A 316 -8.07 16.96 -4.53
C VAL A 316 -8.29 18.44 -4.25
#